data_6bf7761ba148fa970b4ce355cc2bb1fd
#
_entry.id   6bf7761ba148fa970b4ce355cc2bb1fd
#
_cell.length_a   1.000
_cell.length_b   1.000
_cell.length_c   1.000
_cell.angle_alpha   90.00
_cell.angle_beta   90.00
_cell.angle_gamma   90.00
#
_symmetry.space_group_name_H-M   'P 1'
#
loop_
_entity.id
_entity.type
_entity.pdbx_description
1 polymer ?
#
loop_
_entity_poly.entity_id
_entity_poly.type
_entity_poly.pdbx_seq_one_letter_code
_entity_poly.pdbx_strand_id
1 'polypeptide(L)'
;MKYYSTNHTSPLASLHEAVVKGLAPDRGLYMPQRIKKLPKEFFENIDRLTFQEIAYRVADAFFGEDIKADDLKRIVYDTLAFDCPIKEVEQNIYSLELFHGPTLAFKDVGARFMARMLQYFIREEGTRNVNVLVATSGDTGSAVANGFLGVDGIHVYVLYPKGKVSKIQESQFTTLGQNITAIEVDGVFDDCQALVKQAFMDDELNRHMKLTSANSINVARFLPQAFYYFYAYAQLKRIGKEHGYVICVPSGTFGNSTSAIFGREMGLPVKRFIAANNANDIVYRYLLTGEYCPRPSIQTIATAKDVGDPSNFARINDLFKGDWRKISSLMSGATYSDGQIRQAMRRCYDQNHYILDPHGACGYQALKDLLLDGEVGVFGETAHPAKFKETVESAVNAEVAMPERLAAFMKGEKRSIAMSREFGDFKRLLMGE
;
A
#
# COMPACT_ATOMS: atom_id res chain seq x y z
N MET A 1 -21.76 -1.26 8.65
CA MET A 1 -21.46 -1.35 7.20
C MET A 1 -21.37 -2.81 6.78
N LYS A 2 -21.92 -3.21 5.61
CA LYS A 2 -21.72 -4.56 5.06
C LYS A 2 -20.74 -4.52 3.90
N TYR A 3 -20.09 -5.67 3.65
CA TYR A 3 -19.09 -5.83 2.61
C TYR A 3 -19.51 -6.98 1.69
N TYR A 4 -19.41 -6.77 0.38
CA TYR A 4 -19.64 -7.80 -0.63
C TYR A 4 -18.32 -8.22 -1.29
N SER A 5 -18.34 -9.32 -2.01
CA SER A 5 -17.18 -9.80 -2.77
C SER A 5 -17.19 -9.27 -4.20
N THR A 6 -16.04 -8.91 -4.76
CA THR A 6 -15.92 -8.55 -6.18
C THR A 6 -16.31 -9.67 -7.15
N ASN A 7 -16.37 -10.94 -6.68
CA ASN A 7 -16.87 -12.07 -7.47
C ASN A 7 -18.39 -12.27 -7.33
N HIS A 8 -19.06 -11.54 -6.42
CA HIS A 8 -20.52 -11.50 -6.23
C HIS A 8 -21.22 -12.83 -5.91
N THR A 9 -20.49 -13.88 -5.55
CA THR A 9 -21.06 -15.20 -5.22
C THR A 9 -20.99 -15.54 -3.73
N SER A 10 -20.27 -14.74 -2.94
CA SER A 10 -20.21 -14.88 -1.49
C SER A 10 -21.32 -14.10 -0.79
N PRO A 11 -21.77 -14.56 0.41
CA PRO A 11 -22.67 -13.78 1.23
C PRO A 11 -22.04 -12.47 1.70
N LEU A 12 -22.88 -11.52 2.10
CA LEU A 12 -22.42 -10.25 2.68
C LEU A 12 -21.72 -10.50 4.02
N ALA A 13 -20.55 -9.89 4.19
CA ALA A 13 -19.75 -9.96 5.39
C ALA A 13 -19.92 -8.71 6.28
N SER A 14 -19.66 -8.84 7.58
CA SER A 14 -19.44 -7.71 8.49
C SER A 14 -18.05 -7.11 8.26
N LEU A 15 -17.79 -5.92 8.81
CA LEU A 15 -16.44 -5.36 8.83
C LEU A 15 -15.44 -6.30 9.52
N HIS A 16 -15.83 -6.81 10.69
CA HIS A 16 -15.03 -7.79 11.44
C HIS A 16 -14.61 -8.97 10.56
N GLU A 17 -15.58 -9.60 9.89
CA GLU A 17 -15.33 -10.75 9.03
C GLU A 17 -14.44 -10.39 7.83
N ALA A 18 -14.66 -9.24 7.19
CA ALA A 18 -13.86 -8.78 6.06
C ALA A 18 -12.39 -8.50 6.44
N VAL A 19 -12.15 -7.96 7.65
CA VAL A 19 -10.81 -7.70 8.17
C VAL A 19 -10.11 -8.99 8.62
N VAL A 20 -10.81 -9.83 9.37
CA VAL A 20 -10.22 -11.06 9.92
C VAL A 20 -9.95 -12.10 8.84
N LYS A 21 -10.86 -12.30 7.89
CA LYS A 21 -10.66 -13.24 6.78
C LYS A 21 -9.77 -12.69 5.66
N GLY A 22 -9.81 -11.38 5.41
CA GLY A 22 -9.05 -10.71 4.35
C GLY A 22 -9.54 -10.97 2.93
N LEU A 23 -10.02 -12.18 2.63
CA LEU A 23 -10.62 -12.62 1.36
C LEU A 23 -12.00 -13.20 1.58
N ALA A 24 -12.90 -13.02 0.61
CA ALA A 24 -14.19 -13.65 0.60
C ALA A 24 -14.09 -15.17 0.27
N PRO A 25 -15.07 -16.00 0.69
CA PRO A 25 -15.06 -17.44 0.40
C PRO A 25 -14.95 -17.80 -1.09
N ASP A 26 -15.49 -16.96 -1.97
CA ASP A 26 -15.39 -17.09 -3.43
C ASP A 26 -14.06 -16.56 -4.00
N ARG A 27 -13.09 -16.22 -3.14
CA ARG A 27 -11.78 -15.64 -3.47
C ARG A 27 -11.81 -14.22 -4.05
N GLY A 28 -12.97 -13.57 -4.08
CA GLY A 28 -13.11 -12.17 -4.44
C GLY A 28 -12.61 -11.25 -3.30
N LEU A 29 -12.36 -10.01 -3.64
CA LEU A 29 -11.95 -8.98 -2.69
C LEU A 29 -13.17 -8.35 -2.03
N TYR A 30 -13.09 -8.09 -0.74
CA TYR A 30 -14.15 -7.37 -0.05
C TYR A 30 -14.23 -5.90 -0.48
N MET A 31 -15.47 -5.43 -0.71
CA MET A 31 -15.84 -4.08 -1.06
C MET A 31 -16.95 -3.59 -0.13
N PRO A 32 -16.91 -2.34 0.37
CA PRO A 32 -18.04 -1.80 1.13
C PRO A 32 -19.26 -1.65 0.22
N GLN A 33 -20.44 -2.03 0.73
CA GLN A 33 -21.71 -1.90 -0.04
C GLN A 33 -22.02 -0.48 -0.48
N ARG A 34 -21.51 0.50 0.25
CA ARG A 34 -21.68 1.92 -0.08
C ARG A 34 -20.42 2.71 0.28
N ILE A 35 -20.14 3.71 -0.50
CA ILE A 35 -19.13 4.72 -0.22
C ILE A 35 -19.89 5.98 0.21
N LYS A 36 -19.77 6.34 1.49
CA LYS A 36 -20.43 7.54 2.02
C LYS A 36 -19.73 8.79 1.52
N LYS A 37 -20.50 9.74 0.98
CA LYS A 37 -19.97 11.06 0.66
C LYS A 37 -19.76 11.87 1.93
N LEU A 38 -18.64 12.56 2.02
CA LEU A 38 -18.39 13.53 3.07
C LEU A 38 -19.14 14.85 2.76
N PRO A 39 -19.58 15.58 3.80
CA PRO A 39 -20.35 16.80 3.61
C PRO A 39 -19.49 17.90 2.95
N LYS A 40 -20.15 18.80 2.22
CA LYS A 40 -19.48 19.93 1.52
C LYS A 40 -18.67 20.80 2.50
N GLU A 41 -19.23 21.06 3.67
CA GLU A 41 -18.58 21.82 4.74
C GLU A 41 -17.23 21.23 5.17
N PHE A 42 -17.07 19.90 5.13
CA PHE A 42 -15.79 19.26 5.41
C PHE A 42 -14.71 19.74 4.43
N PHE A 43 -15.01 19.78 3.12
CA PHE A 43 -14.06 20.23 2.10
C PHE A 43 -13.83 21.75 2.13
N GLU A 44 -14.85 22.53 2.54
CA GLU A 44 -14.72 23.98 2.73
C GLU A 44 -13.74 24.34 3.85
N ASN A 45 -13.61 23.48 4.87
CA ASN A 45 -12.79 23.71 6.07
C ASN A 45 -11.61 22.76 6.22
N ILE A 46 -11.34 21.87 5.26
CA ILE A 46 -10.34 20.81 5.37
C ILE A 46 -8.90 21.35 5.57
N ASP A 47 -8.61 22.53 5.06
CA ASP A 47 -7.33 23.23 5.22
C ASP A 47 -7.01 23.62 6.67
N ARG A 48 -8.03 23.70 7.54
CA ARG A 48 -7.89 24.02 8.97
C ARG A 48 -7.68 22.79 9.85
N LEU A 49 -7.91 21.60 9.31
CA LEU A 49 -7.85 20.35 10.06
C LEU A 49 -6.44 19.75 10.03
N THR A 50 -6.07 19.08 11.12
CA THR A 50 -4.85 18.26 11.17
C THR A 50 -4.99 16.99 10.35
N PHE A 51 -3.89 16.32 10.06
CA PHE A 51 -3.92 15.04 9.34
C PHE A 51 -4.77 14.00 10.06
N GLN A 52 -4.64 13.89 11.37
CA GLN A 52 -5.42 12.95 12.19
C GLN A 52 -6.92 13.28 12.17
N GLU A 53 -7.30 14.54 12.25
CA GLU A 53 -8.72 14.96 12.18
C GLU A 53 -9.34 14.65 10.82
N ILE A 54 -8.61 14.91 9.72
CA ILE A 54 -9.02 14.55 8.35
C ILE A 54 -9.20 13.04 8.27
N ALA A 55 -8.19 12.28 8.66
CA ALA A 55 -8.21 10.83 8.60
C ALA A 55 -9.31 10.21 9.45
N TYR A 56 -9.61 10.78 10.63
CA TYR A 56 -10.71 10.32 11.46
C TYR A 56 -12.07 10.50 10.74
N ARG A 57 -12.32 11.63 10.10
CA ARG A 57 -13.54 11.86 9.33
C ARG A 57 -13.70 10.87 8.17
N VAL A 58 -12.60 10.59 7.49
CA VAL A 58 -12.58 9.59 6.39
C VAL A 58 -12.79 8.17 6.94
N ALA A 59 -12.12 7.82 8.03
CA ALA A 59 -12.26 6.53 8.69
C ALA A 59 -13.68 6.30 9.24
N ASP A 60 -14.30 7.32 9.84
CA ASP A 60 -15.66 7.25 10.35
C ASP A 60 -16.69 6.94 9.25
N ALA A 61 -16.48 7.46 8.05
CA ALA A 61 -17.34 7.16 6.91
C ALA A 61 -17.31 5.68 6.51
N PHE A 62 -16.19 4.98 6.71
CA PHE A 62 -16.06 3.55 6.41
C PHE A 62 -16.34 2.65 7.60
N PHE A 63 -15.93 3.04 8.79
CA PHE A 63 -15.82 2.14 9.95
C PHE A 63 -16.66 2.57 11.15
N GLY A 64 -17.19 3.80 11.17
CA GLY A 64 -17.89 4.37 12.32
C GLY A 64 -19.23 3.69 12.66
N GLU A 65 -19.79 2.88 11.75
CA GLU A 65 -20.98 2.05 12.06
C GLU A 65 -20.63 0.77 12.85
N ASP A 66 -19.36 0.34 12.81
CA ASP A 66 -18.92 -0.95 13.32
C ASP A 66 -17.95 -0.81 14.51
N ILE A 67 -17.31 0.36 14.64
CA ILE A 67 -16.31 0.64 15.69
C ILE A 67 -16.76 1.85 16.49
N LYS A 68 -16.68 1.74 17.82
CA LYS A 68 -17.01 2.88 18.73
C LYS A 68 -16.15 4.10 18.41
N ALA A 69 -16.74 5.29 18.46
CA ALA A 69 -16.09 6.54 18.04
C ALA A 69 -14.74 6.79 18.73
N ASP A 70 -14.65 6.58 20.03
CA ASP A 70 -13.40 6.77 20.79
C ASP A 70 -12.32 5.76 20.42
N ASP A 71 -12.71 4.50 20.17
CA ASP A 71 -11.79 3.46 19.73
C ASP A 71 -11.29 3.72 18.30
N LEU A 72 -12.19 4.12 17.39
CA LEU A 72 -11.81 4.47 16.03
C LEU A 72 -10.88 5.69 16.01
N LYS A 73 -11.16 6.69 16.83
CA LYS A 73 -10.30 7.86 16.98
C LYS A 73 -8.91 7.46 17.48
N ARG A 74 -8.82 6.61 18.51
CA ARG A 74 -7.55 6.09 19.01
C ARG A 74 -6.79 5.31 17.92
N ILE A 75 -7.46 4.41 17.18
CA ILE A 75 -6.86 3.66 16.07
C ILE A 75 -6.25 4.59 15.03
N VAL A 76 -6.97 5.64 14.62
CA VAL A 76 -6.49 6.61 13.62
C VAL A 76 -5.30 7.41 14.15
N TYR A 77 -5.41 7.98 15.36
CA TYR A 77 -4.37 8.83 15.93
C TYR A 77 -3.08 8.06 16.22
N ASP A 78 -3.18 6.84 16.75
CA ASP A 78 -2.02 5.98 16.95
C ASP A 78 -1.37 5.54 15.63
N THR A 79 -2.19 5.38 14.57
CA THR A 79 -1.69 5.04 13.23
C THR A 79 -0.86 6.18 12.66
N LEU A 80 -1.35 7.41 12.77
CA LEU A 80 -0.79 8.62 12.17
C LEU A 80 0.09 9.41 13.14
N ALA A 81 1.09 8.74 13.70
CA ALA A 81 2.09 9.36 14.59
C ALA A 81 3.22 10.09 13.82
N PHE A 82 3.09 10.26 12.52
CA PHE A 82 4.04 10.92 11.61
C PHE A 82 3.28 11.67 10.52
N ASP A 83 3.96 12.61 9.88
CA ASP A 83 3.38 13.46 8.83
C ASP A 83 3.56 12.85 7.43
N CYS A 84 2.79 13.36 6.46
CA CYS A 84 2.88 13.06 5.04
C CYS A 84 2.82 14.38 4.25
N PRO A 85 3.90 15.18 4.28
CA PRO A 85 3.90 16.49 3.68
C PRO A 85 3.88 16.44 2.15
N ILE A 86 3.30 17.48 1.53
CA ILE A 86 3.59 17.78 0.12
C ILE A 86 4.83 18.67 0.02
N LYS A 87 5.61 18.46 -1.04
CA LYS A 87 6.72 19.36 -1.40
C LYS A 87 6.65 19.73 -2.86
N GLU A 88 6.75 21.01 -3.16
CA GLU A 88 6.89 21.46 -4.53
C GLU A 88 8.25 21.02 -5.07
N VAL A 89 8.22 20.21 -6.11
CA VAL A 89 9.43 19.74 -6.80
C VAL A 89 9.69 20.60 -8.02
N GLU A 90 8.62 20.98 -8.70
CA GLU A 90 8.63 21.85 -9.87
C GLU A 90 7.29 22.60 -9.91
N GLN A 91 7.20 23.67 -10.68
CA GLN A 91 5.96 24.47 -10.80
C GLN A 91 4.74 23.56 -11.08
N ASN A 92 3.75 23.58 -10.18
CA ASN A 92 2.52 22.79 -10.21
C ASN A 92 2.73 21.25 -10.11
N ILE A 93 3.93 20.77 -9.79
CA ILE A 93 4.24 19.35 -9.55
C ILE A 93 4.73 19.20 -8.12
N TYR A 94 3.97 18.44 -7.32
CA TYR A 94 4.23 18.22 -5.91
C TYR A 94 4.52 16.74 -5.63
N SER A 95 5.53 16.49 -4.83
CA SER A 95 5.74 15.18 -4.18
C SER A 95 4.87 15.10 -2.94
N LEU A 96 4.13 14.01 -2.78
CA LEU A 96 3.51 13.62 -1.52
C LEU A 96 4.44 12.61 -0.85
N GLU A 97 5.19 13.07 0.15
CA GLU A 97 6.20 12.27 0.83
C GLU A 97 5.55 11.29 1.82
N LEU A 98 5.40 10.04 1.41
CA LEU A 98 4.73 8.97 2.17
C LEU A 98 5.71 8.10 2.98
N PHE A 99 6.93 8.58 3.18
CA PHE A 99 8.04 7.80 3.75
C PHE A 99 8.52 8.30 5.12
N HIS A 100 7.71 9.04 5.87
CA HIS A 100 8.08 9.53 7.20
C HIS A 100 7.68 8.58 8.34
N GLY A 101 7.03 7.46 8.03
CA GLY A 101 6.66 6.43 8.99
C GLY A 101 7.83 5.54 9.46
N PRO A 102 7.57 4.55 10.33
CA PRO A 102 8.60 3.72 10.96
C PRO A 102 9.51 2.99 9.98
N THR A 103 8.98 2.51 8.84
CA THR A 103 9.77 1.76 7.85
C THR A 103 10.11 2.56 6.61
N LEU A 104 9.82 3.85 6.62
CA LEU A 104 10.09 4.78 5.54
C LEU A 104 9.44 4.35 4.21
N ALA A 105 8.19 3.90 4.28
CA ALA A 105 7.37 3.55 3.13
C ALA A 105 5.89 3.88 3.38
N PHE A 106 5.14 4.17 2.30
CA PHE A 106 3.70 4.48 2.38
C PHE A 106 2.87 3.38 3.03
N LYS A 107 3.37 2.16 3.02
CA LYS A 107 2.68 0.99 3.57
C LYS A 107 2.54 1.02 5.10
N ASP A 108 3.27 1.89 5.77
CA ASP A 108 3.21 2.04 7.23
C ASP A 108 1.80 2.37 7.73
N VAL A 109 1.10 3.30 7.08
CA VAL A 109 -0.26 3.69 7.50
C VAL A 109 -1.22 2.50 7.45
N GLY A 110 -1.29 1.80 6.31
CA GLY A 110 -2.17 0.66 6.17
C GLY A 110 -1.83 -0.50 7.11
N ALA A 111 -0.54 -0.77 7.35
CA ALA A 111 -0.10 -1.83 8.25
C ALA A 111 -0.43 -1.52 9.72
N ARG A 112 -0.12 -0.30 10.17
CA ARG A 112 -0.40 0.17 11.53
C ARG A 112 -1.90 0.24 11.81
N PHE A 113 -2.68 0.73 10.84
CA PHE A 113 -4.14 0.79 10.95
C PHE A 113 -4.75 -0.62 11.07
N MET A 114 -4.36 -1.54 10.20
CA MET A 114 -4.82 -2.92 10.26
C MET A 114 -4.46 -3.60 11.58
N ALA A 115 -3.24 -3.42 12.08
CA ALA A 115 -2.78 -4.00 13.33
C ALA A 115 -3.67 -3.58 14.51
N ARG A 116 -4.00 -2.29 14.60
CA ARG A 116 -4.85 -1.72 15.65
C ARG A 116 -6.30 -2.15 15.51
N MET A 117 -6.80 -2.20 14.29
CA MET A 117 -8.16 -2.69 14.02
C MET A 117 -8.30 -4.17 14.36
N LEU A 118 -7.32 -4.99 14.00
CA LEU A 118 -7.31 -6.41 14.33
C LEU A 118 -7.24 -6.62 15.85
N GLN A 119 -6.41 -5.84 16.54
CA GLN A 119 -6.32 -5.86 18.01
C GLN A 119 -7.66 -5.48 18.67
N TYR A 120 -8.36 -4.47 18.12
CA TYR A 120 -9.70 -4.09 18.58
C TYR A 120 -10.66 -5.27 18.49
N PHE A 121 -10.75 -5.94 17.33
CA PHE A 121 -11.65 -7.09 17.18
C PHE A 121 -11.27 -8.27 18.05
N ILE A 122 -9.97 -8.58 18.20
CA ILE A 122 -9.50 -9.63 19.09
C ILE A 122 -9.94 -9.40 20.54
N ARG A 123 -9.88 -8.16 21.01
CA ARG A 123 -10.33 -7.79 22.37
C ARG A 123 -11.84 -7.91 22.54
N GLU A 124 -12.63 -7.43 21.58
CA GLU A 124 -14.10 -7.52 21.62
C GLU A 124 -14.59 -8.97 21.61
N GLU A 125 -13.92 -9.88 20.91
CA GLU A 125 -14.28 -11.30 20.87
C GLU A 125 -13.69 -12.14 22.01
N GLY A 126 -12.74 -11.60 22.76
CA GLY A 126 -11.97 -12.38 23.74
C GLY A 126 -11.12 -13.49 23.11
N THR A 127 -10.86 -13.39 21.81
CA THR A 127 -10.05 -14.35 21.06
C THR A 127 -8.57 -14.02 21.20
N ARG A 128 -7.72 -15.05 21.23
CA ARG A 128 -6.27 -14.91 21.20
C ARG A 128 -5.70 -15.73 20.03
N ASN A 129 -4.44 -15.42 19.66
CA ASN A 129 -3.65 -16.18 18.68
C ASN A 129 -4.18 -16.11 17.25
N VAL A 130 -4.22 -14.89 16.70
CA VAL A 130 -4.39 -14.68 15.25
C VAL A 130 -3.01 -14.70 14.59
N ASN A 131 -2.87 -15.47 13.53
CA ASN A 131 -1.62 -15.60 12.77
C ASN A 131 -1.76 -14.83 11.45
N VAL A 132 -0.89 -13.83 11.29
CA VAL A 132 -0.83 -12.99 10.10
C VAL A 132 0.21 -13.55 9.15
N LEU A 133 -0.19 -13.95 7.96
CA LEU A 133 0.73 -14.39 6.91
C LEU A 133 0.94 -13.26 5.90
N VAL A 134 2.18 -12.98 5.56
CA VAL A 134 2.53 -11.99 4.56
C VAL A 134 3.68 -12.47 3.69
N ALA A 135 3.45 -12.53 2.36
CA ALA A 135 4.51 -12.66 1.38
C ALA A 135 5.01 -11.26 0.99
N THR A 136 6.33 -11.09 0.87
CA THR A 136 6.91 -9.78 0.60
C THR A 136 8.10 -9.82 -0.35
N SER A 137 8.23 -8.77 -1.15
CA SER A 137 9.44 -8.42 -1.90
C SER A 137 10.25 -7.29 -1.22
N GLY A 138 9.88 -6.91 0.04
CA GLY A 138 10.57 -5.89 0.82
C GLY A 138 9.63 -5.02 1.65
N ASP A 139 9.13 -3.92 1.11
CA ASP A 139 8.38 -2.89 1.86
C ASP A 139 7.10 -3.38 2.55
N THR A 140 6.38 -4.33 1.95
CA THR A 140 5.17 -4.87 2.59
C THR A 140 5.50 -5.61 3.87
N GLY A 141 6.50 -6.49 3.84
CA GLY A 141 6.97 -7.24 5.01
C GLY A 141 7.52 -6.30 6.09
N SER A 142 8.32 -5.32 5.69
CA SER A 142 8.85 -4.29 6.61
C SER A 142 7.73 -3.56 7.35
N ALA A 143 6.75 -3.05 6.61
CA ALA A 143 5.63 -2.28 7.19
C ALA A 143 4.73 -3.16 8.08
N VAL A 144 4.42 -4.40 7.65
CA VAL A 144 3.60 -5.33 8.43
C VAL A 144 4.33 -5.74 9.71
N ALA A 145 5.58 -6.19 9.61
CA ALA A 145 6.35 -6.59 10.77
C ALA A 145 6.44 -5.47 11.81
N ASN A 146 6.76 -4.25 11.39
CA ASN A 146 6.82 -3.10 12.30
C ASN A 146 5.45 -2.64 12.82
N GLY A 147 4.43 -2.66 11.97
CA GLY A 147 3.07 -2.26 12.35
C GLY A 147 2.42 -3.18 13.39
N PHE A 148 2.78 -4.47 13.36
CA PHE A 148 2.28 -5.51 14.25
C PHE A 148 3.23 -5.88 15.39
N LEU A 149 4.43 -5.29 15.45
CA LEU A 149 5.41 -5.59 16.48
C LEU A 149 4.84 -5.34 17.87
N GLY A 150 4.90 -6.35 18.73
CA GLY A 150 4.42 -6.28 20.11
C GLY A 150 2.91 -6.19 20.27
N VAL A 151 2.11 -6.41 19.21
CA VAL A 151 0.65 -6.43 19.31
C VAL A 151 0.21 -7.75 19.96
N ASP A 152 -0.42 -7.64 21.13
CA ASP A 152 -0.85 -8.79 21.92
C ASP A 152 -1.90 -9.63 21.17
N GLY A 153 -1.74 -10.95 21.26
CA GLY A 153 -2.63 -11.93 20.62
C GLY A 153 -2.43 -12.11 19.12
N ILE A 154 -1.40 -11.49 18.52
CA ILE A 154 -1.10 -11.61 17.10
C ILE A 154 0.34 -12.11 16.90
N HIS A 155 0.52 -13.11 16.03
CA HIS A 155 1.81 -13.54 15.53
C HIS A 155 1.90 -13.29 14.02
N VAL A 156 3.07 -12.85 13.54
CA VAL A 156 3.29 -12.51 12.12
C VAL A 156 4.36 -13.39 11.52
N TYR A 157 4.04 -14.04 10.42
CA TYR A 157 4.98 -14.78 9.59
C TYR A 157 5.25 -14.00 8.30
N VAL A 158 6.51 -13.58 8.10
CA VAL A 158 6.95 -12.82 6.93
C VAL A 158 7.75 -13.73 6.01
N LEU A 159 7.16 -14.13 4.88
CA LEU A 159 7.81 -14.97 3.88
C LEU A 159 8.46 -14.09 2.83
N TYR A 160 9.75 -14.28 2.58
CA TYR A 160 10.49 -13.52 1.59
C TYR A 160 11.46 -14.40 0.80
N PRO A 161 11.73 -14.08 -0.48
CA PRO A 161 12.60 -14.88 -1.33
C PRO A 161 14.08 -14.62 -1.00
N LYS A 162 14.84 -15.70 -0.80
CA LYS A 162 16.26 -15.68 -0.46
C LYS A 162 17.10 -14.88 -1.48
N GLY A 163 17.82 -13.88 -0.97
CA GLY A 163 18.72 -13.07 -1.78
C GLY A 163 18.05 -12.17 -2.82
N LYS A 164 16.70 -12.01 -2.79
CA LYS A 164 15.93 -11.18 -3.74
C LYS A 164 15.38 -9.89 -3.11
N VAL A 165 15.57 -9.69 -1.82
CA VAL A 165 15.21 -8.48 -1.09
C VAL A 165 16.47 -7.70 -0.77
N SER A 166 16.45 -6.37 -0.85
CA SER A 166 17.63 -5.57 -0.48
C SER A 166 17.98 -5.77 1.00
N LYS A 167 19.28 -5.72 1.33
CA LYS A 167 19.74 -5.88 2.73
C LYS A 167 19.07 -4.89 3.69
N ILE A 168 18.80 -3.67 3.22
CA ILE A 168 18.14 -2.63 4.01
C ILE A 168 16.70 -3.03 4.32
N GLN A 169 15.94 -3.46 3.32
CA GLN A 169 14.56 -3.89 3.52
C GLN A 169 14.47 -5.18 4.34
N GLU A 170 15.37 -6.15 4.08
CA GLU A 170 15.45 -7.40 4.82
C GLU A 170 15.69 -7.15 6.32
N SER A 171 16.60 -6.25 6.67
CA SER A 171 16.89 -5.91 8.06
C SER A 171 15.68 -5.36 8.81
N GLN A 172 14.74 -4.71 8.13
CA GLN A 172 13.55 -4.10 8.74
C GLN A 172 12.54 -5.12 9.30
N PHE A 173 12.63 -6.40 8.94
CA PHE A 173 11.75 -7.45 9.48
C PHE A 173 12.49 -8.66 10.04
N THR A 174 13.76 -8.87 9.69
CA THR A 174 14.55 -10.01 10.23
C THR A 174 15.21 -9.71 11.57
N THR A 175 15.26 -8.46 12.00
CA THR A 175 15.96 -8.05 13.25
C THR A 175 15.01 -7.84 14.42
N LEU A 176 13.69 -7.98 14.22
CA LEU A 176 12.68 -7.59 15.21
C LEU A 176 12.46 -8.64 16.30
N GLY A 177 12.32 -9.92 15.96
CA GLY A 177 11.96 -10.96 16.92
C GLY A 177 10.59 -10.76 17.54
N GLN A 178 10.41 -11.11 18.82
CA GLN A 178 9.14 -11.05 19.55
C GLN A 178 8.05 -11.88 18.85
N ASN A 179 6.94 -11.27 18.46
CA ASN A 179 5.83 -11.89 17.75
C ASN A 179 6.01 -11.90 16.21
N ILE A 180 7.22 -11.63 15.70
CA ILE A 180 7.55 -11.62 14.27
C ILE A 180 8.50 -12.77 13.95
N THR A 181 8.10 -13.63 13.01
CA THR A 181 8.93 -14.70 12.45
C THR A 181 9.20 -14.43 10.99
N ALA A 182 10.46 -14.22 10.63
CA ALA A 182 10.89 -14.09 9.24
C ALA A 182 11.26 -15.45 8.66
N ILE A 183 10.77 -15.77 7.46
CA ILE A 183 10.97 -17.04 6.76
C ILE A 183 11.63 -16.76 5.42
N GLU A 184 12.87 -17.21 5.28
CA GLU A 184 13.68 -17.08 4.06
C GLU A 184 13.43 -18.29 3.16
N VAL A 185 12.63 -18.09 2.11
CA VAL A 185 12.22 -19.13 1.17
C VAL A 185 13.23 -19.28 0.05
N ASP A 186 13.69 -20.52 -0.19
CA ASP A 186 14.56 -20.84 -1.33
C ASP A 186 13.73 -20.88 -2.63
N GLY A 187 13.44 -19.69 -3.16
CA GLY A 187 12.55 -19.50 -4.31
C GLY A 187 12.48 -18.04 -4.76
N VAL A 188 11.38 -17.71 -5.41
CA VAL A 188 11.05 -16.35 -5.86
C VAL A 188 9.83 -15.80 -5.10
N PHE A 189 9.47 -14.54 -5.34
CA PHE A 189 8.33 -13.91 -4.66
C PHE A 189 7.00 -14.65 -4.90
N ASP A 190 6.81 -15.16 -6.12
CA ASP A 190 5.61 -15.92 -6.47
C ASP A 190 5.48 -17.24 -5.68
N ASP A 191 6.63 -17.88 -5.33
CA ASP A 191 6.64 -19.05 -4.44
C ASP A 191 6.18 -18.67 -3.03
N CYS A 192 6.65 -17.54 -2.50
CA CYS A 192 6.18 -17.04 -1.20
C CYS A 192 4.67 -16.76 -1.20
N GLN A 193 4.15 -16.16 -2.27
CA GLN A 193 2.70 -15.93 -2.43
C GLN A 193 1.92 -17.25 -2.53
N ALA A 194 2.45 -18.22 -3.27
CA ALA A 194 1.83 -19.54 -3.42
C ALA A 194 1.74 -20.28 -2.08
N LEU A 195 2.79 -20.24 -1.25
CA LEU A 195 2.78 -20.83 0.10
C LEU A 195 1.70 -20.19 0.98
N VAL A 196 1.62 -18.86 1.01
CA VAL A 196 0.58 -18.14 1.77
C VAL A 196 -0.82 -18.51 1.27
N LYS A 197 -1.03 -18.56 -0.04
CA LYS A 197 -2.31 -18.92 -0.65
C LYS A 197 -2.71 -20.36 -0.31
N GLN A 198 -1.76 -21.30 -0.36
CA GLN A 198 -2.00 -22.71 0.00
C GLN A 198 -2.38 -22.85 1.48
N ALA A 199 -1.73 -22.10 2.38
CA ALA A 199 -2.09 -22.09 3.80
C ALA A 199 -3.54 -21.65 4.04
N PHE A 200 -4.02 -20.63 3.32
CA PHE A 200 -5.44 -20.20 3.39
C PHE A 200 -6.43 -21.24 2.86
N MET A 201 -5.97 -22.15 1.99
CA MET A 201 -6.81 -23.19 1.38
C MET A 201 -6.71 -24.53 2.10
N ASP A 202 -5.81 -24.68 3.07
CA ASP A 202 -5.61 -25.92 3.81
C ASP A 202 -6.60 -26.02 5.00
N ASP A 203 -7.55 -26.93 4.90
CA ASP A 203 -8.62 -27.11 5.90
C ASP A 203 -8.07 -27.51 7.27
N GLU A 204 -6.96 -28.24 7.33
CA GLU A 204 -6.33 -28.67 8.58
C GLU A 204 -5.71 -27.48 9.32
N LEU A 205 -4.94 -26.66 8.62
CA LEU A 205 -4.41 -25.42 9.18
C LEU A 205 -5.51 -24.47 9.66
N ASN A 206 -6.56 -24.29 8.86
CA ASN A 206 -7.67 -23.39 9.22
C ASN A 206 -8.51 -23.90 10.40
N ARG A 207 -8.48 -25.19 10.71
CA ARG A 207 -9.05 -25.75 11.95
C ARG A 207 -8.10 -25.60 13.14
N HIS A 208 -6.79 -25.63 12.90
CA HIS A 208 -5.77 -25.56 13.94
C HIS A 208 -5.52 -24.13 14.40
N MET A 209 -5.49 -23.16 13.48
CA MET A 209 -5.17 -21.76 13.77
C MET A 209 -6.02 -20.77 12.98
N LYS A 210 -6.20 -19.58 13.55
CA LYS A 210 -6.82 -18.46 12.84
C LYS A 210 -5.78 -17.79 11.96
N LEU A 211 -5.99 -17.81 10.65
CA LEU A 211 -5.12 -17.18 9.65
C LEU A 211 -5.76 -15.90 9.09
N THR A 212 -4.97 -14.88 8.89
CA THR A 212 -5.34 -13.67 8.12
C THR A 212 -4.19 -13.20 7.25
N SER A 213 -4.53 -12.48 6.17
CA SER A 213 -3.54 -11.88 5.28
C SER A 213 -3.39 -10.40 5.55
N ALA A 214 -2.15 -9.93 5.70
CA ALA A 214 -1.84 -8.51 5.77
C ALA A 214 -1.40 -7.90 4.43
N ASN A 215 -1.67 -8.53 3.31
CA ASN A 215 -1.42 -7.96 1.98
C ASN A 215 -2.47 -6.88 1.62
N SER A 216 -2.24 -6.15 0.54
CA SER A 216 -3.11 -5.03 0.09
C SER A 216 -4.53 -5.42 -0.31
N ILE A 217 -4.83 -6.71 -0.40
CA ILE A 217 -6.16 -7.25 -0.63
C ILE A 217 -7.11 -7.04 0.56
N ASN A 218 -6.59 -6.90 1.78
CA ASN A 218 -7.39 -6.68 2.99
C ASN A 218 -7.94 -5.25 3.02
N VAL A 219 -9.25 -5.10 3.36
CA VAL A 219 -9.92 -3.78 3.44
C VAL A 219 -9.27 -2.84 4.45
N ALA A 220 -8.77 -3.36 5.57
CA ALA A 220 -8.07 -2.58 6.59
C ALA A 220 -6.68 -2.10 6.13
N ARG A 221 -6.16 -2.62 5.02
CA ARG A 221 -4.87 -2.22 4.43
C ARG A 221 -5.01 -1.17 3.35
N PHE A 222 -6.00 -1.26 2.46
CA PHE A 222 -6.10 -0.31 1.35
C PHE A 222 -6.96 0.91 1.66
N LEU A 223 -8.08 0.78 2.38
CA LEU A 223 -8.96 1.92 2.68
C LEU A 223 -8.24 3.09 3.41
N PRO A 224 -7.40 2.85 4.43
CA PRO A 224 -6.69 3.93 5.12
C PRO A 224 -5.73 4.72 4.24
N GLN A 225 -5.31 4.18 3.10
CA GLN A 225 -4.45 4.89 2.16
C GLN A 225 -5.16 6.10 1.52
N ALA A 226 -6.49 6.15 1.55
CA ALA A 226 -7.26 7.32 1.12
C ALA A 226 -6.90 8.57 1.95
N PHE A 227 -6.53 8.42 3.23
CA PHE A 227 -6.16 9.52 4.12
C PHE A 227 -5.11 10.45 3.52
N TYR A 228 -4.13 9.90 2.82
CA TYR A 228 -3.06 10.64 2.15
C TYR A 228 -3.58 11.70 1.19
N TYR A 229 -4.58 11.35 0.39
CA TYR A 229 -5.07 12.18 -0.71
C TYR A 229 -5.99 13.29 -0.24
N PHE A 230 -6.75 13.05 0.84
CA PHE A 230 -7.49 14.11 1.53
C PHE A 230 -6.53 15.11 2.18
N TYR A 231 -5.46 14.60 2.80
CA TYR A 231 -4.47 15.46 3.43
C TYR A 231 -3.63 16.24 2.40
N ALA A 232 -3.26 15.63 1.28
CA ALA A 232 -2.62 16.33 0.17
C ALA A 232 -3.49 17.46 -0.35
N TYR A 233 -4.79 17.22 -0.54
CA TYR A 233 -5.75 18.27 -0.94
C TYR A 233 -5.83 19.40 0.09
N ALA A 234 -5.88 19.08 1.39
CA ALA A 234 -5.87 20.08 2.45
C ALA A 234 -4.61 20.96 2.40
N GLN A 235 -3.45 20.35 2.18
CA GLN A 235 -2.19 21.07 2.07
C GLN A 235 -2.13 21.95 0.81
N LEU A 236 -2.59 21.45 -0.34
CA LEU A 236 -2.73 22.27 -1.56
C LEU A 236 -3.65 23.47 -1.33
N LYS A 237 -4.77 23.27 -0.63
CA LYS A 237 -5.71 24.34 -0.33
C LYS A 237 -5.10 25.43 0.57
N ARG A 238 -4.26 25.05 1.55
CA ARG A 238 -3.52 26.00 2.40
C ARG A 238 -2.63 26.96 1.62
N ILE A 239 -2.16 26.54 0.45
CA ILE A 239 -1.29 27.33 -0.43
C ILE A 239 -2.01 27.86 -1.69
N GLY A 240 -3.35 27.70 -1.77
CA GLY A 240 -4.16 28.17 -2.90
C GLY A 240 -3.93 27.42 -4.21
N LYS A 241 -3.59 26.13 -4.13
CA LYS A 241 -3.27 25.25 -5.28
C LYS A 241 -4.20 24.06 -5.43
N GLU A 242 -5.37 24.08 -4.77
CA GLU A 242 -6.33 22.98 -4.77
C GLU A 242 -7.09 22.78 -6.09
N HIS A 243 -7.07 23.79 -6.97
CA HIS A 243 -7.80 23.71 -8.23
C HIS A 243 -7.05 22.88 -9.27
N GLY A 244 -7.79 22.05 -10.01
CA GLY A 244 -7.20 21.18 -11.02
C GLY A 244 -6.39 20.01 -10.45
N TYR A 245 -6.68 19.57 -9.22
CA TYR A 245 -5.97 18.52 -8.50
C TYR A 245 -5.97 17.20 -9.28
N VAL A 246 -4.77 16.74 -9.64
CA VAL A 246 -4.49 15.47 -10.30
C VAL A 246 -3.65 14.60 -9.38
N ILE A 247 -4.08 13.37 -9.17
CA ILE A 247 -3.34 12.38 -8.38
C ILE A 247 -2.58 11.44 -9.31
N CYS A 248 -1.26 11.38 -9.17
CA CYS A 248 -0.40 10.44 -9.86
C CYS A 248 0.13 9.38 -8.89
N VAL A 249 -0.16 8.11 -9.16
CA VAL A 249 0.21 7.00 -8.27
C VAL A 249 1.20 6.07 -8.97
N PRO A 250 2.42 5.92 -8.44
CA PRO A 250 3.30 4.82 -8.83
C PRO A 250 2.62 3.49 -8.50
N SER A 251 2.21 2.75 -9.53
CA SER A 251 1.23 1.66 -9.41
C SER A 251 1.85 0.29 -9.63
N GLY A 252 1.56 -0.64 -8.70
CA GLY A 252 1.88 -2.07 -8.81
C GLY A 252 0.62 -2.90 -8.55
N THR A 253 0.27 -3.18 -7.30
CA THR A 253 -0.95 -3.92 -6.93
C THR A 253 -2.24 -3.10 -7.08
N PHE A 254 -2.15 -1.80 -7.35
CA PHE A 254 -3.25 -0.84 -7.47
C PHE A 254 -4.08 -0.59 -6.19
N GLY A 255 -3.64 -1.07 -5.03
CA GLY A 255 -4.30 -0.77 -3.75
C GLY A 255 -4.32 0.73 -3.43
N ASN A 256 -3.20 1.41 -3.63
CA ASN A 256 -3.07 2.84 -3.41
C ASN A 256 -3.95 3.64 -4.41
N SER A 257 -3.91 3.30 -5.70
CA SER A 257 -4.76 3.94 -6.71
C SER A 257 -6.25 3.74 -6.43
N THR A 258 -6.65 2.54 -6.00
CA THR A 258 -8.03 2.24 -5.60
C THR A 258 -8.47 3.11 -4.43
N SER A 259 -7.63 3.29 -3.41
CA SER A 259 -7.96 4.15 -2.26
C SER A 259 -8.11 5.62 -2.65
N ALA A 260 -7.31 6.11 -3.60
CA ALA A 260 -7.45 7.45 -4.15
C ALA A 260 -8.79 7.64 -4.89
N ILE A 261 -9.20 6.64 -5.69
CA ILE A 261 -10.50 6.64 -6.38
C ILE A 261 -11.64 6.63 -5.37
N PHE A 262 -11.55 5.84 -4.30
CA PHE A 262 -12.53 5.86 -3.21
C PHE A 262 -12.64 7.27 -2.59
N GLY A 263 -11.53 7.97 -2.39
CA GLY A 263 -11.52 9.35 -1.93
C GLY A 263 -12.35 10.26 -2.84
N ARG A 264 -12.22 10.13 -4.16
CA ARG A 264 -13.03 10.87 -5.13
C ARG A 264 -14.52 10.53 -5.03
N GLU A 265 -14.86 9.25 -4.90
CA GLU A 265 -16.25 8.82 -4.70
C GLU A 265 -16.83 9.35 -3.38
N MET A 266 -16.00 9.60 -2.36
CA MET A 266 -16.39 10.27 -1.11
C MET A 266 -16.56 11.79 -1.26
N GLY A 267 -16.23 12.36 -2.41
CA GLY A 267 -16.38 13.79 -2.72
C GLY A 267 -15.08 14.59 -2.79
N LEU A 268 -13.91 13.95 -2.65
CA LEU A 268 -12.63 14.63 -2.82
C LEU A 268 -12.52 15.22 -4.24
N PRO A 269 -12.24 16.53 -4.38
CA PRO A 269 -12.27 17.21 -5.67
C PRO A 269 -11.06 16.86 -6.56
N VAL A 270 -10.95 15.60 -6.96
CA VAL A 270 -9.92 15.12 -7.88
C VAL A 270 -10.42 15.23 -9.31
N LYS A 271 -9.66 15.90 -10.17
CA LYS A 271 -9.98 16.05 -11.59
C LYS A 271 -9.82 14.74 -12.34
N ARG A 272 -8.68 14.06 -12.17
CA ARG A 272 -8.34 12.78 -12.78
C ARG A 272 -7.17 12.10 -12.07
N PHE A 273 -6.90 10.86 -12.46
CA PHE A 273 -5.79 10.06 -11.96
C PHE A 273 -4.79 9.73 -13.06
N ILE A 274 -3.54 9.51 -12.66
CA ILE A 274 -2.50 8.98 -13.52
C ILE A 274 -1.90 7.75 -12.83
N ALA A 275 -1.95 6.60 -13.49
CA ALA A 275 -1.26 5.39 -13.08
C ALA A 275 0.14 5.38 -13.71
N ALA A 276 1.18 5.57 -12.90
CA ALA A 276 2.57 5.53 -13.35
C ALA A 276 3.14 4.13 -13.12
N ASN A 277 3.51 3.44 -14.19
CA ASN A 277 3.99 2.07 -14.14
C ASN A 277 5.48 1.99 -14.55
N ASN A 278 6.17 0.99 -14.05
CA ASN A 278 7.41 0.51 -14.64
C ASN A 278 7.10 -0.36 -15.87
N ALA A 279 8.01 -1.21 -16.33
CA ALA A 279 7.80 -2.11 -17.46
C ALA A 279 6.65 -3.13 -17.26
N ASN A 280 6.10 -3.25 -16.04
CA ASN A 280 4.92 -4.05 -15.74
C ASN A 280 3.65 -3.22 -15.97
N ASP A 281 3.25 -3.12 -17.23
CA ASP A 281 2.30 -2.15 -17.76
C ASP A 281 0.89 -2.71 -18.03
N ILE A 282 0.46 -3.73 -17.27
CA ILE A 282 -0.82 -4.45 -17.51
C ILE A 282 -2.01 -3.48 -17.54
N VAL A 283 -2.14 -2.63 -16.52
CA VAL A 283 -3.26 -1.67 -16.44
C VAL A 283 -3.08 -0.53 -17.46
N TYR A 284 -1.85 -0.09 -17.74
CA TYR A 284 -1.62 0.89 -18.80
C TYR A 284 -2.16 0.39 -20.15
N ARG A 285 -1.87 -0.86 -20.52
CA ARG A 285 -2.42 -1.49 -21.74
C ARG A 285 -3.93 -1.59 -21.69
N TYR A 286 -4.49 -2.01 -20.55
CA TYR A 286 -5.94 -2.03 -20.38
C TYR A 286 -6.58 -0.65 -20.61
N LEU A 287 -6.00 0.42 -20.07
CA LEU A 287 -6.50 1.78 -20.28
C LEU A 287 -6.54 2.17 -21.76
N LEU A 288 -5.59 1.69 -22.57
CA LEU A 288 -5.54 1.93 -24.02
C LEU A 288 -6.49 1.06 -24.83
N THR A 289 -6.65 -0.22 -24.46
CA THR A 289 -7.30 -1.24 -25.32
C THR A 289 -8.64 -1.75 -24.81
N GLY A 290 -8.90 -1.63 -23.49
CA GLY A 290 -10.03 -2.28 -22.83
C GLY A 290 -9.81 -3.76 -22.50
N GLU A 291 -8.64 -4.32 -22.86
CA GLU A 291 -8.31 -5.72 -22.60
C GLU A 291 -7.37 -5.86 -21.41
N TYR A 292 -7.79 -6.64 -20.41
CA TYR A 292 -6.99 -6.94 -19.23
C TYR A 292 -6.27 -8.27 -19.39
N CYS A 293 -4.96 -8.21 -19.62
CA CYS A 293 -4.12 -9.38 -19.90
C CYS A 293 -2.96 -9.49 -18.90
N PRO A 294 -3.17 -10.15 -17.75
CA PRO A 294 -2.08 -10.45 -16.79
C PRO A 294 -0.96 -11.27 -17.45
N ARG A 295 0.27 -11.03 -17.01
CA ARG A 295 1.45 -11.75 -17.47
C ARG A 295 2.48 -11.87 -16.34
N PRO A 296 3.48 -12.77 -16.45
CA PRO A 296 4.57 -12.83 -15.48
C PRO A 296 5.24 -11.47 -15.31
N SER A 297 5.57 -11.09 -14.08
CA SER A 297 6.23 -9.83 -13.79
C SER A 297 7.66 -9.79 -14.33
N ILE A 298 8.08 -8.62 -14.74
CA ILE A 298 9.44 -8.34 -15.21
C ILE A 298 10.16 -7.62 -14.07
N GLN A 299 11.36 -8.06 -13.73
CA GLN A 299 12.20 -7.41 -12.71
C GLN A 299 12.69 -6.05 -13.23
N THR A 300 12.51 -5.00 -12.42
CA THR A 300 12.92 -3.62 -12.72
C THR A 300 13.65 -2.99 -11.53
N ILE A 301 14.20 -1.78 -11.70
CA ILE A 301 14.76 -1.01 -10.59
C ILE A 301 13.70 -0.44 -9.64
N ALA A 302 12.46 -0.33 -10.11
CA ALA A 302 11.29 0.06 -9.29
C ALA A 302 10.60 -1.20 -8.72
N THR A 303 11.37 -2.02 -8.01
CA THR A 303 11.06 -3.41 -7.60
C THR A 303 9.75 -3.59 -6.86
N ALA A 304 9.33 -2.62 -6.04
CA ALA A 304 8.07 -2.70 -5.29
C ALA A 304 6.80 -2.61 -6.16
N LYS A 305 6.97 -2.36 -7.45
CA LYS A 305 5.90 -2.28 -8.47
C LYS A 305 6.02 -3.36 -9.54
N ASP A 306 6.90 -4.34 -9.36
CA ASP A 306 7.03 -5.51 -10.26
C ASP A 306 5.85 -6.46 -10.04
N VAL A 307 4.72 -6.13 -10.66
CA VAL A 307 3.45 -6.85 -10.50
C VAL A 307 2.86 -7.15 -11.87
N GLY A 308 2.72 -8.43 -12.18
CA GLY A 308 2.19 -8.93 -13.45
C GLY A 308 0.68 -9.15 -13.45
N ASP A 309 0.04 -9.20 -12.27
CA ASP A 309 -1.41 -9.30 -12.09
C ASP A 309 -1.85 -8.40 -10.91
N PRO A 310 -2.18 -7.13 -11.18
CA PRO A 310 -2.56 -6.15 -10.17
C PRO A 310 -3.85 -6.50 -9.40
N SER A 311 -3.71 -7.14 -8.24
CA SER A 311 -4.83 -7.70 -7.47
C SER A 311 -5.97 -6.72 -7.16
N ASN A 312 -5.66 -5.45 -6.87
CA ASN A 312 -6.70 -4.45 -6.57
C ASN A 312 -7.37 -3.86 -7.82
N PHE A 313 -6.90 -4.19 -9.02
CA PHE A 313 -7.60 -3.77 -10.23
C PHE A 313 -9.03 -4.34 -10.30
N ALA A 314 -9.25 -5.52 -9.72
CA ALA A 314 -10.58 -6.10 -9.57
C ALA A 314 -11.56 -5.14 -8.85
N ARG A 315 -11.10 -4.38 -7.84
CA ARG A 315 -11.91 -3.38 -7.14
C ARG A 315 -12.26 -2.18 -8.02
N ILE A 316 -11.30 -1.71 -8.81
CA ILE A 316 -11.54 -0.60 -9.76
C ILE A 316 -12.55 -1.06 -10.81
N ASN A 317 -12.33 -2.23 -11.38
CA ASN A 317 -13.22 -2.79 -12.38
C ASN A 317 -14.65 -3.00 -11.85
N ASP A 318 -14.78 -3.51 -10.63
CA ASP A 318 -16.08 -3.71 -9.98
C ASP A 318 -16.78 -2.37 -9.67
N LEU A 319 -16.06 -1.38 -9.13
CA LEU A 319 -16.59 -0.05 -8.82
C LEU A 319 -17.22 0.63 -10.06
N PHE A 320 -16.62 0.45 -11.22
CA PHE A 320 -17.11 0.98 -12.49
C PHE A 320 -17.91 -0.03 -13.31
N LYS A 321 -18.29 -1.19 -12.72
CA LYS A 321 -19.11 -2.24 -13.36
C LYS A 321 -18.54 -2.73 -14.69
N GLY A 322 -17.22 -2.84 -14.79
CA GLY A 322 -16.52 -3.26 -16.00
C GLY A 322 -16.56 -2.24 -17.16
N ASP A 323 -17.01 -1.03 -16.92
CA ASP A 323 -17.11 0.01 -17.95
C ASP A 323 -15.73 0.65 -18.21
N TRP A 324 -14.99 0.09 -19.15
CA TRP A 324 -13.68 0.58 -19.58
C TRP A 324 -13.69 2.07 -19.94
N ARG A 325 -14.75 2.56 -20.61
CA ARG A 325 -14.81 3.97 -21.02
C ARG A 325 -14.84 4.91 -19.83
N LYS A 326 -15.55 4.54 -18.76
CA LYS A 326 -15.57 5.31 -17.51
C LYS A 326 -14.20 5.28 -16.83
N ILE A 327 -13.56 4.11 -16.76
CA ILE A 327 -12.24 3.98 -16.16
C ILE A 327 -11.21 4.81 -16.94
N SER A 328 -11.14 4.65 -18.26
CA SER A 328 -10.18 5.35 -19.12
C SER A 328 -10.45 6.86 -19.25
N SER A 329 -11.68 7.32 -19.04
CA SER A 329 -11.99 8.76 -18.97
C SER A 329 -11.53 9.41 -17.67
N LEU A 330 -11.44 8.63 -16.58
CA LEU A 330 -11.04 9.10 -15.26
C LEU A 330 -9.53 8.93 -15.00
N MET A 331 -8.94 7.88 -15.56
CA MET A 331 -7.55 7.49 -15.32
C MET A 331 -6.80 7.38 -16.64
N SER A 332 -5.69 8.08 -16.75
CA SER A 332 -4.66 7.83 -17.76
C SER A 332 -3.50 7.03 -17.18
N GLY A 333 -2.64 6.51 -18.01
CA GLY A 333 -1.46 5.76 -17.59
C GLY A 333 -0.20 6.17 -18.34
N ALA A 334 0.93 5.83 -17.74
CA ALA A 334 2.25 5.91 -18.35
C ALA A 334 3.08 4.70 -17.94
N THR A 335 4.06 4.34 -18.74
CA THR A 335 5.01 3.25 -18.45
C THR A 335 6.43 3.65 -18.79
N TYR A 336 7.38 3.24 -17.95
CA TYR A 336 8.77 3.65 -18.06
C TYR A 336 9.72 2.46 -17.91
N SER A 337 10.71 2.41 -18.80
CA SER A 337 11.84 1.49 -18.68
C SER A 337 12.82 1.94 -17.59
N ASP A 338 13.68 1.04 -17.13
CA ASP A 338 14.73 1.35 -16.16
C ASP A 338 15.62 2.54 -16.59
N GLY A 339 15.94 2.62 -17.89
CA GLY A 339 16.69 3.75 -18.44
C GLY A 339 15.97 5.09 -18.29
N GLN A 340 14.66 5.13 -18.57
CA GLN A 340 13.84 6.31 -18.41
C GLN A 340 13.67 6.71 -16.93
N ILE A 341 13.53 5.72 -16.05
CA ILE A 341 13.45 5.94 -14.59
C ILE A 341 14.75 6.58 -14.09
N ARG A 342 15.93 6.05 -14.48
CA ARG A 342 17.22 6.63 -14.12
C ARG A 342 17.39 8.08 -14.66
N GLN A 343 16.96 8.32 -15.88
CA GLN A 343 16.97 9.67 -16.47
C GLN A 343 16.06 10.63 -15.72
N ALA A 344 14.87 10.17 -15.28
CA ALA A 344 13.94 10.99 -14.49
C ALA A 344 14.55 11.36 -13.13
N MET A 345 15.14 10.39 -12.41
CA MET A 345 15.85 10.65 -11.15
C MET A 345 16.97 11.65 -11.35
N ARG A 346 17.82 11.43 -12.36
CA ARG A 346 18.95 12.33 -12.66
C ARG A 346 18.48 13.76 -12.97
N ARG A 347 17.52 13.90 -13.86
CA ARG A 347 17.00 15.21 -14.28
C ARG A 347 16.36 15.95 -13.11
N CYS A 348 15.54 15.27 -12.29
CA CYS A 348 14.91 15.88 -11.13
C CYS A 348 15.97 16.40 -10.14
N TYR A 349 17.01 15.61 -9.88
CA TYR A 349 18.11 16.02 -9.01
C TYR A 349 18.89 17.21 -9.56
N ASP A 350 19.27 17.18 -10.83
CA ASP A 350 20.07 18.25 -11.46
C ASP A 350 19.30 19.57 -11.54
N GLN A 351 17.99 19.53 -11.80
CA GLN A 351 17.18 20.72 -12.02
C GLN A 351 16.52 21.24 -10.75
N ASN A 352 16.08 20.36 -9.87
CA ASN A 352 15.22 20.70 -8.73
C ASN A 352 15.87 20.36 -7.37
N HIS A 353 17.06 19.77 -7.35
CA HIS A 353 17.75 19.31 -6.15
C HIS A 353 16.90 18.39 -5.26
N TYR A 354 15.94 17.67 -5.87
CA TYR A 354 15.08 16.71 -5.20
C TYR A 354 15.48 15.28 -5.58
N ILE A 355 15.71 14.45 -4.55
CA ILE A 355 16.12 13.06 -4.74
C ILE A 355 14.86 12.19 -4.73
N LEU A 356 14.58 11.53 -5.85
CA LEU A 356 13.48 10.60 -6.02
C LEU A 356 13.92 9.16 -5.74
N ASP A 357 13.00 8.36 -5.17
CA ASP A 357 13.11 6.91 -5.28
C ASP A 357 12.73 6.44 -6.70
N PRO A 358 13.07 5.21 -7.13
CA PRO A 358 12.74 4.74 -8.48
C PRO A 358 11.24 4.72 -8.78
N HIS A 359 10.39 4.54 -7.79
CA HIS A 359 8.92 4.51 -7.95
C HIS A 359 8.38 5.93 -8.11
N GLY A 360 8.80 6.85 -7.23
CA GLY A 360 8.45 8.27 -7.33
C GLY A 360 8.93 8.87 -8.64
N ALA A 361 10.06 8.40 -9.18
CA ALA A 361 10.54 8.81 -10.49
C ALA A 361 9.57 8.50 -11.63
N CYS A 362 8.88 7.35 -11.57
CA CYS A 362 7.79 7.05 -12.51
C CYS A 362 6.65 8.07 -12.38
N GLY A 363 6.26 8.41 -11.15
CA GLY A 363 5.20 9.38 -10.87
C GLY A 363 5.55 10.80 -11.32
N TYR A 364 6.76 11.25 -10.98
CA TYR A 364 7.27 12.54 -11.42
C TYR A 364 7.30 12.67 -12.94
N GLN A 365 7.88 11.66 -13.63
CA GLN A 365 7.95 11.66 -15.09
C GLN A 365 6.55 11.62 -15.73
N ALA A 366 5.62 10.85 -15.16
CA ALA A 366 4.25 10.79 -15.67
C ALA A 366 3.52 12.14 -15.56
N LEU A 367 3.76 12.91 -14.50
CA LEU A 367 3.25 14.29 -14.42
C LEU A 367 3.90 15.21 -15.44
N LYS A 368 5.22 15.09 -15.66
CA LYS A 368 5.92 15.86 -16.70
C LYS A 368 5.35 15.62 -18.10
N ASP A 369 4.98 14.38 -18.39
CA ASP A 369 4.50 13.97 -19.72
C ASP A 369 3.00 14.24 -19.93
N LEU A 370 2.18 14.23 -18.86
CA LEU A 370 0.73 14.16 -18.98
C LEU A 370 -0.03 15.32 -18.30
N LEU A 371 0.62 16.15 -17.48
CA LEU A 371 -0.06 17.27 -16.81
C LEU A 371 -0.49 18.31 -17.85
N LEU A 372 -1.72 18.79 -17.74
CA LEU A 372 -2.30 19.77 -18.65
C LEU A 372 -2.28 21.18 -18.03
N ASP A 373 -2.41 22.18 -18.88
CA ASP A 373 -2.50 23.57 -18.42
C ASP A 373 -3.65 23.77 -17.41
N GLY A 374 -3.34 24.46 -16.32
CA GLY A 374 -4.28 24.71 -15.23
C GLY A 374 -4.48 23.53 -14.29
N GLU A 375 -3.74 22.43 -14.44
CA GLU A 375 -3.71 21.33 -13.50
C GLU A 375 -2.58 21.46 -12.48
N VAL A 376 -2.81 20.90 -11.30
CA VAL A 376 -1.81 20.74 -10.23
C VAL A 376 -1.67 19.24 -9.95
N GLY A 377 -0.48 18.70 -10.21
CA GLY A 377 -0.18 17.30 -10.06
C GLY A 377 0.49 16.97 -8.73
N VAL A 378 0.01 15.93 -8.07
CA VAL A 378 0.65 15.37 -6.89
C VAL A 378 1.00 13.92 -7.16
N PHE A 379 2.30 13.57 -7.10
CA PHE A 379 2.74 12.19 -7.19
C PHE A 379 3.12 11.63 -5.83
N GLY A 380 2.85 10.34 -5.62
CA GLY A 380 3.26 9.65 -4.39
C GLY A 380 4.75 9.31 -4.41
N GLU A 381 5.52 9.85 -3.46
CA GLU A 381 6.87 9.38 -3.15
C GLU A 381 6.73 8.26 -2.11
N THR A 382 6.71 7.02 -2.60
CA THR A 382 6.19 5.88 -1.84
C THR A 382 7.19 5.21 -0.92
N ALA A 383 8.47 5.54 -1.03
CA ALA A 383 9.53 5.06 -0.16
C ALA A 383 10.66 6.09 -0.09
N HIS A 384 11.41 6.09 1.01
CA HIS A 384 12.59 6.93 1.14
C HIS A 384 13.69 6.47 0.17
N PRO A 385 14.34 7.37 -0.57
CA PRO A 385 15.39 7.02 -1.56
C PRO A 385 16.52 6.14 -1.00
N ALA A 386 16.88 6.32 0.27
CA ALA A 386 17.91 5.51 0.92
C ALA A 386 17.59 4.00 1.00
N LYS A 387 16.34 3.59 0.83
CA LYS A 387 15.97 2.16 0.76
C LYS A 387 16.46 1.50 -0.53
N PHE A 388 16.74 2.32 -1.55
CA PHE A 388 17.25 1.94 -2.87
C PHE A 388 18.59 2.63 -3.15
N LYS A 389 19.42 2.82 -2.11
CA LYS A 389 20.61 3.67 -2.09
C LYS A 389 21.51 3.45 -3.32
N GLU A 390 21.89 2.21 -3.60
CA GLU A 390 22.78 1.88 -4.72
C GLU A 390 22.21 2.33 -6.08
N THR A 391 20.92 2.08 -6.31
CA THR A 391 20.23 2.47 -7.54
C THR A 391 20.12 3.98 -7.67
N VAL A 392 19.75 4.66 -6.59
CA VAL A 392 19.57 6.12 -6.58
C VAL A 392 20.92 6.82 -6.75
N GLU A 393 21.94 6.47 -5.95
CA GLU A 393 23.28 7.06 -6.05
C GLU A 393 23.89 6.89 -7.44
N SER A 394 23.74 5.70 -8.04
CA SER A 394 24.23 5.49 -9.40
C SER A 394 23.48 6.31 -10.44
N ALA A 395 22.21 6.65 -10.21
CA ALA A 395 21.43 7.45 -11.13
C ALA A 395 21.74 8.96 -11.00
N VAL A 396 21.82 9.46 -9.75
CA VAL A 396 22.01 10.91 -9.50
C VAL A 396 23.48 11.31 -9.41
N ASN A 397 24.40 10.35 -9.31
CA ASN A 397 25.84 10.55 -9.09
C ASN A 397 26.14 11.42 -7.85
N ALA A 398 25.43 11.18 -6.77
CA ALA A 398 25.57 11.86 -5.49
C ALA A 398 25.29 10.92 -4.35
N GLU A 399 25.84 11.17 -3.18
CA GLU A 399 25.61 10.38 -1.98
C GLU A 399 24.20 10.62 -1.43
N VAL A 400 23.52 9.53 -1.06
CA VAL A 400 22.22 9.56 -0.38
C VAL A 400 22.43 9.27 1.10
N ALA A 401 22.10 10.24 1.95
CA ALA A 401 22.23 10.10 3.39
C ALA A 401 21.35 8.95 3.90
N MET A 402 21.91 8.10 4.76
CA MET A 402 21.19 7.01 5.41
C MET A 402 20.46 7.57 6.64
N PRO A 403 19.12 7.56 6.69
CA PRO A 403 18.40 7.96 7.89
C PRO A 403 18.78 7.09 9.09
N GLU A 404 18.91 7.71 10.29
CA GLU A 404 19.31 7.00 11.52
C GLU A 404 18.43 5.77 11.80
N ARG A 405 17.15 5.88 11.50
CA ARG A 405 16.19 4.80 11.68
C ARG A 405 16.50 3.59 10.80
N LEU A 406 16.90 3.79 9.54
CA LEU A 406 17.37 2.68 8.67
C LEU A 406 18.70 2.14 9.13
N ALA A 407 19.63 3.01 9.52
CA ALA A 407 20.92 2.60 10.06
C ALA A 407 20.77 1.76 11.34
N ALA A 408 19.78 2.03 12.17
CA ALA A 408 19.48 1.24 13.36
C ALA A 408 19.07 -0.21 13.01
N PHE A 409 18.19 -0.40 12.02
CA PHE A 409 17.84 -1.74 11.54
C PHE A 409 19.05 -2.52 11.03
N MET A 410 19.94 -1.85 10.29
CA MET A 410 21.15 -2.48 9.73
C MET A 410 22.16 -2.97 10.79
N LYS A 411 22.07 -2.46 12.02
CA LYS A 411 22.90 -2.89 13.16
C LYS A 411 22.32 -4.12 13.89
N GLY A 412 21.08 -4.48 13.62
CA GLY A 412 20.42 -5.62 14.24
C GLY A 412 20.94 -6.96 13.70
N GLU A 413 20.77 -8.01 14.50
CA GLU A 413 21.12 -9.37 14.11
C GLU A 413 20.01 -9.98 13.25
N LYS A 414 20.34 -10.50 12.07
CA LYS A 414 19.39 -11.21 11.22
C LYS A 414 18.91 -12.49 11.89
N ARG A 415 17.63 -12.62 12.06
CA ARG A 415 16.93 -13.82 12.56
C ARG A 415 15.90 -14.24 11.54
N SER A 416 16.14 -15.35 10.85
CA SER A 416 15.22 -15.92 9.87
C SER A 416 15.32 -17.43 9.86
N ILE A 417 14.20 -18.08 9.52
CA ILE A 417 14.14 -19.52 9.32
C ILE A 417 14.31 -19.77 7.82
N ALA A 418 15.38 -20.49 7.46
CA ALA A 418 15.56 -20.94 6.08
C ALA A 418 14.59 -22.09 5.77
N MET A 419 13.90 -22.00 4.64
CA MET A 419 12.86 -22.97 4.27
C MET A 419 12.84 -23.20 2.76
N SER A 420 12.46 -24.41 2.36
CA SER A 420 12.18 -24.74 0.98
C SER A 420 10.92 -24.03 0.47
N ARG A 421 10.65 -24.10 -0.82
CA ARG A 421 9.39 -23.64 -1.43
C ARG A 421 8.26 -24.67 -1.37
N GLU A 422 8.48 -25.80 -0.69
CA GLU A 422 7.48 -26.86 -0.58
C GLU A 422 6.48 -26.56 0.53
N PHE A 423 5.17 -26.63 0.22
CA PHE A 423 4.12 -26.30 1.16
C PHE A 423 4.13 -27.20 2.42
N GLY A 424 4.54 -28.46 2.28
CA GLY A 424 4.65 -29.39 3.42
C GLY A 424 5.60 -28.88 4.51
N ASP A 425 6.71 -28.24 4.16
CA ASP A 425 7.65 -27.65 5.11
C ASP A 425 7.04 -26.44 5.83
N PHE A 426 6.36 -25.59 5.08
CA PHE A 426 5.66 -24.43 5.65
C PHE A 426 4.52 -24.84 6.60
N LYS A 427 3.77 -25.85 6.20
CA LYS A 427 2.67 -26.40 7.02
C LYS A 427 3.21 -26.96 8.35
N ARG A 428 4.28 -27.79 8.33
CA ARG A 428 4.92 -28.29 9.56
C ARG A 428 5.36 -27.15 10.47
N LEU A 429 6.03 -26.14 9.91
CA LEU A 429 6.43 -24.97 10.70
C LEU A 429 5.23 -24.29 11.39
N LEU A 430 4.13 -24.08 10.67
CA LEU A 430 2.92 -23.46 11.23
C LEU A 430 2.25 -24.34 12.28
N MET A 431 2.31 -25.65 12.12
CA MET A 431 1.76 -26.64 13.08
C MET A 431 2.63 -26.80 14.34
N GLY A 432 3.88 -26.29 14.32
CA GLY A 432 4.84 -26.41 15.42
C GLY A 432 5.55 -27.77 15.44
N GLU A 433 5.66 -28.43 14.29
CA GLU A 433 6.31 -29.73 14.09
C GLU A 433 7.77 -29.60 13.61
#